data_6c9b7a12bde17ed5fb1c328d4750cd94
#
_entry.id   6c9b7a12bde17ed5fb1c328d4750cd94
#
_cell.length_a   1.000
_cell.length_b   1.000
_cell.length_c   1.000
_cell.angle_alpha   90.00
_cell.angle_beta   90.00
_cell.angle_gamma   90.00
#
_symmetry.space_group_name_H-M   'P 1'
#
loop_
_entity.id
_entity.type
_entity.pdbx_description
1 polymer ?
#
loop_
_entity_poly.entity_id
_entity_poly.type
_entity_poly.pdbx_seq_one_letter_code
_entity_poly.pdbx_strand_id
1 'polypeptide(L)'
;MEHVIHMMIREFIRSLWTLGFMAVWLALSAAWGWAGPYRPAAGIEGSHAIHMNDAAFAGWADQVEQYQVGDNVDSTWQSPEKALGPAEGTSFEVVSLGAGGRIILTFDPPISNGDGWDFAVFENGFEDTFLELAYVEVSSDGNIFVRFDNASLTPDPVPSFGTLDTTNIDGLAGKYRQAYGTPFDLEELSGKPEVVQGDVDLSAIAYIRIVDVVGDGTCLDTSGRAIYDLYPTFGSAGFDLDAVGVSNGAPYPEGDWVEPEYPAEDGEAGFGDVSGCFINTLAF
;
A
#
# COMPACT_ATOMS: atom_id res chain seq x y z
N MET A 1 -48.98 -17.53 50.57
CA MET A 1 -48.16 -16.31 50.41
C MET A 1 -46.70 -16.68 49.98
N GLU A 2 -46.08 -17.65 50.59
CA GLU A 2 -44.69 -18.06 50.27
C GLU A 2 -44.49 -18.58 48.82
N HIS A 3 -45.46 -19.30 48.25
CA HIS A 3 -45.33 -19.85 46.89
C HIS A 3 -45.30 -18.79 45.80
N VAL A 4 -46.00 -17.69 46.00
CA VAL A 4 -46.02 -16.55 45.06
C VAL A 4 -44.71 -15.77 45.12
N ILE A 5 -44.11 -15.61 46.28
CA ILE A 5 -42.82 -14.94 46.47
C ILE A 5 -41.67 -15.73 45.81
N HIS A 6 -41.69 -17.07 45.97
CA HIS A 6 -40.70 -17.95 45.32
C HIS A 6 -40.79 -17.92 43.79
N MET A 7 -41.98 -17.83 43.21
CA MET A 7 -42.17 -17.74 41.78
C MET A 7 -41.70 -16.39 41.23
N MET A 8 -41.99 -15.30 41.90
CA MET A 8 -41.53 -13.97 41.50
C MET A 8 -40.00 -13.82 41.58
N ILE A 9 -39.35 -14.38 42.58
CA ILE A 9 -37.88 -14.38 42.71
C ILE A 9 -37.24 -15.22 41.58
N ARG A 10 -37.78 -16.36 41.22
CA ARG A 10 -37.25 -17.15 40.08
C ARG A 10 -37.38 -16.47 38.76
N GLU A 11 -38.48 -15.80 38.47
CA GLU A 11 -38.66 -15.02 37.24
C GLU A 11 -37.74 -13.80 37.20
N PHE A 12 -37.51 -13.10 38.32
CA PHE A 12 -36.59 -11.98 38.42
C PHE A 12 -35.14 -12.42 38.21
N ILE A 13 -34.70 -13.53 38.77
CA ILE A 13 -33.35 -14.10 38.56
C ILE A 13 -33.17 -14.54 37.10
N ARG A 14 -34.16 -15.16 36.47
CA ARG A 14 -34.12 -15.53 35.06
C ARG A 14 -34.00 -14.31 34.16
N SER A 15 -34.70 -13.24 34.44
CA SER A 15 -34.65 -11.98 33.70
C SER A 15 -33.27 -11.32 33.84
N LEU A 16 -32.65 -11.36 35.01
CA LEU A 16 -31.30 -10.86 35.24
C LEU A 16 -30.22 -11.65 34.47
N TRP A 17 -30.37 -12.99 34.38
CA TRP A 17 -29.47 -13.84 33.63
C TRP A 17 -29.59 -13.60 32.11
N THR A 18 -30.81 -13.44 31.58
CA THR A 18 -31.00 -13.13 30.14
C THR A 18 -30.51 -11.76 29.78
N LEU A 19 -30.69 -10.73 30.62
CA LEU A 19 -30.13 -9.38 30.40
C LEU A 19 -28.60 -9.36 30.50
N GLY A 20 -28.02 -10.12 31.45
CA GLY A 20 -26.58 -10.26 31.60
C GLY A 20 -25.94 -10.97 30.39
N PHE A 21 -26.54 -12.04 29.87
CA PHE A 21 -26.08 -12.74 28.68
C PHE A 21 -26.17 -11.87 27.42
N MET A 22 -27.26 -11.10 27.27
CA MET A 22 -27.42 -10.19 26.13
C MET A 22 -26.44 -9.04 26.15
N ALA A 23 -26.12 -8.50 27.34
CA ALA A 23 -25.10 -7.44 27.50
C ALA A 23 -23.67 -7.94 27.22
N VAL A 24 -23.34 -9.18 27.59
CA VAL A 24 -22.06 -9.81 27.29
C VAL A 24 -21.92 -10.10 25.78
N TRP A 25 -22.98 -10.55 25.11
CA TRP A 25 -22.99 -10.73 23.65
C TRP A 25 -22.85 -9.41 22.89
N LEU A 26 -23.52 -8.35 23.33
CA LEU A 26 -23.38 -7.01 22.75
C LEU A 26 -21.99 -6.41 23.00
N ALA A 27 -21.35 -6.69 24.13
CA ALA A 27 -19.99 -6.23 24.42
C ALA A 27 -18.92 -7.00 23.63
N LEU A 28 -19.14 -8.28 23.35
CA LEU A 28 -18.26 -9.10 22.50
C LEU A 28 -18.40 -8.77 21.01
N SER A 29 -19.56 -8.31 20.55
CA SER A 29 -19.75 -7.86 19.16
C SER A 29 -19.24 -6.45 18.89
N ALA A 30 -18.97 -5.63 19.92
CA ALA A 30 -18.43 -4.28 19.77
C ALA A 30 -16.90 -4.20 19.68
N ALA A 31 -16.20 -5.35 19.80
CA ALA A 31 -14.72 -5.40 19.76
C ALA A 31 -14.16 -5.94 18.44
N TRP A 32 -15.01 -6.23 17.47
CA TRP A 32 -14.56 -6.52 16.11
C TRP A 32 -14.48 -5.18 15.38
N GLY A 33 -13.36 -4.47 15.54
CA GLY A 33 -12.95 -3.51 14.56
C GLY A 33 -12.91 -4.27 13.23
N TRP A 34 -13.64 -3.81 12.24
CA TRP A 34 -13.65 -4.39 10.91
C TRP A 34 -12.26 -4.16 10.34
N ALA A 35 -11.40 -5.15 10.37
CA ALA A 35 -10.22 -5.14 9.53
C ALA A 35 -10.71 -4.99 8.09
N GLY A 36 -10.02 -4.22 7.30
CA GLY A 36 -10.31 -4.10 5.88
C GLY A 36 -10.11 -5.45 5.17
N PRO A 37 -10.43 -5.51 3.90
CA PRO A 37 -10.44 -6.75 3.14
C PRO A 37 -9.05 -7.21 2.67
N TYR A 38 -8.06 -6.32 2.74
CA TYR A 38 -6.74 -6.60 2.18
C TYR A 38 -5.80 -7.22 3.22
N ARG A 39 -4.63 -7.64 2.75
CA ARG A 39 -3.65 -8.34 3.54
C ARG A 39 -3.16 -7.52 4.73
N PRO A 40 -2.90 -8.18 5.88
CA PRO A 40 -2.53 -7.51 7.12
C PRO A 40 -1.08 -7.01 7.11
N ALA A 41 -0.73 -6.28 8.16
CA ALA A 41 0.61 -5.73 8.40
C ALA A 41 1.71 -6.80 8.44
N ALA A 42 2.96 -6.36 8.28
CA ALA A 42 4.13 -7.21 8.30
C ALA A 42 4.24 -8.05 9.59
N GLY A 43 4.52 -9.34 9.44
CA GLY A 43 4.65 -10.27 10.57
C GLY A 43 3.33 -10.81 11.14
N ILE A 44 2.20 -10.44 10.56
CA ILE A 44 0.90 -11.03 10.84
C ILE A 44 0.64 -12.14 9.82
N GLU A 45 0.02 -13.23 10.24
CA GLU A 45 -0.36 -14.35 9.37
C GLU A 45 -1.19 -13.87 8.18
N GLY A 46 -0.84 -14.31 6.98
CA GLY A 46 -1.43 -13.85 5.73
C GLY A 46 -0.85 -12.56 5.15
N SER A 47 0.16 -11.95 5.78
CA SER A 47 0.88 -10.83 5.21
C SER A 47 1.73 -11.24 3.99
N HIS A 48 1.79 -10.38 2.98
CA HIS A 48 2.71 -10.51 1.83
C HIS A 48 3.97 -9.62 1.94
N ALA A 49 4.20 -9.00 3.09
CA ALA A 49 5.37 -8.18 3.33
C ALA A 49 6.67 -8.99 3.12
N ILE A 50 7.57 -8.49 2.28
CA ILE A 50 8.85 -9.14 1.97
C ILE A 50 9.94 -8.52 2.86
N HIS A 51 10.56 -9.33 3.72
CA HIS A 51 11.64 -8.83 4.56
C HIS A 51 12.89 -8.51 3.73
N MET A 52 13.57 -7.39 3.99
CA MET A 52 14.73 -6.91 3.23
C MET A 52 15.89 -7.91 3.08
N ASN A 53 15.99 -8.88 3.97
CA ASN A 53 16.97 -9.97 3.91
C ASN A 53 16.43 -11.26 3.27
N ASP A 54 15.30 -11.19 2.54
CA ASP A 54 14.77 -12.35 1.86
C ASP A 54 15.77 -12.87 0.81
N ALA A 55 15.97 -14.19 0.79
CA ALA A 55 16.94 -14.83 -0.09
C ALA A 55 16.52 -14.81 -1.58
N ALA A 56 15.28 -14.45 -1.87
CA ALA A 56 14.76 -14.34 -3.23
C ALA A 56 15.28 -13.09 -3.96
N PHE A 57 15.79 -12.08 -3.24
CA PHE A 57 16.36 -10.92 -3.92
C PHE A 57 17.55 -11.27 -4.77
N ALA A 58 17.43 -11.06 -6.09
CA ALA A 58 18.46 -11.28 -7.11
C ALA A 58 19.21 -9.99 -7.47
N GLY A 59 18.62 -8.81 -7.20
CA GLY A 59 19.19 -7.51 -7.54
C GLY A 59 18.46 -6.36 -6.87
N TRP A 60 18.94 -5.15 -7.12
CA TRP A 60 18.41 -3.89 -6.58
C TRP A 60 18.52 -2.81 -7.64
N ALA A 61 17.76 -1.73 -7.48
CA ALA A 61 17.91 -0.55 -8.34
C ALA A 61 19.37 -0.07 -8.34
N ASP A 62 19.91 0.25 -9.51
CA ASP A 62 21.32 0.58 -9.71
C ASP A 62 21.57 2.04 -10.14
N GLN A 63 20.57 2.72 -10.69
CA GLN A 63 20.69 4.11 -11.11
C GLN A 63 19.39 4.89 -10.88
N VAL A 64 19.51 6.19 -10.71
CA VAL A 64 18.40 7.14 -10.73
C VAL A 64 18.35 7.82 -12.09
N GLU A 65 17.31 7.55 -12.88
CA GLU A 65 17.07 8.20 -14.15
C GLU A 65 16.52 9.63 -13.96
N GLN A 66 15.59 9.78 -13.02
CA GLN A 66 14.98 11.06 -12.71
C GLN A 66 14.57 11.13 -11.24
N TYR A 67 14.80 12.27 -10.61
CA TYR A 67 14.21 12.62 -9.33
C TYR A 67 13.59 14.02 -9.44
N GLN A 68 12.30 14.10 -9.15
CA GLN A 68 11.54 15.34 -9.07
C GLN A 68 10.94 15.44 -7.68
N VAL A 69 11.59 16.26 -6.84
CA VAL A 69 11.09 16.50 -5.49
C VAL A 69 9.77 17.26 -5.53
N GLY A 70 8.83 16.83 -4.69
CA GLY A 70 7.58 17.52 -4.42
C GLY A 70 7.72 18.59 -3.34
N ASP A 71 6.58 19.00 -2.78
CA ASP A 71 6.55 20.05 -1.78
C ASP A 71 6.98 19.56 -0.39
N ASN A 72 7.43 20.50 0.45
CA ASN A 72 7.71 20.33 1.89
C ASN A 72 8.93 19.48 2.27
N VAL A 73 9.82 19.12 1.33
CA VAL A 73 11.04 18.35 1.60
C VAL A 73 12.21 19.27 1.92
N ASP A 74 12.84 19.05 3.06
CA ASP A 74 14.09 19.72 3.40
C ASP A 74 15.26 19.15 2.58
N SER A 75 16.25 19.99 2.23
CA SER A 75 17.37 19.58 1.37
C SER A 75 18.18 18.38 1.90
N THR A 76 18.14 18.11 3.18
CA THR A 76 18.80 16.94 3.82
C THR A 76 18.24 15.61 3.34
N TRP A 77 16.98 15.59 2.88
CA TRP A 77 16.27 14.40 2.45
C TRP A 77 16.18 14.23 0.93
N GLN A 78 16.85 15.13 0.18
CA GLN A 78 16.84 15.16 -1.28
C GLN A 78 18.07 14.47 -1.89
N SER A 79 18.43 13.29 -1.39
CA SER A 79 19.56 12.49 -1.86
C SER A 79 19.08 11.23 -2.58
N PRO A 80 18.75 11.30 -3.89
CA PRO A 80 18.11 10.18 -4.59
C PRO A 80 18.99 8.94 -4.71
N GLU A 81 20.30 9.07 -4.59
CA GLU A 81 21.25 7.95 -4.56
C GLU A 81 21.06 7.01 -3.36
N LYS A 82 20.38 7.46 -2.31
CA LYS A 82 20.04 6.61 -1.16
C LYS A 82 19.01 5.51 -1.49
N ALA A 83 18.25 5.67 -2.57
CA ALA A 83 17.33 4.65 -3.05
C ALA A 83 18.02 3.53 -3.87
N LEU A 84 19.35 3.54 -3.96
CA LEU A 84 20.12 2.58 -4.76
C LEU A 84 20.77 1.51 -3.89
N GLY A 85 20.77 0.27 -4.40
CA GLY A 85 21.32 -0.86 -3.68
C GLY A 85 20.33 -1.48 -2.68
N PRO A 86 20.81 -2.38 -1.80
CA PRO A 86 19.97 -3.07 -0.82
C PRO A 86 19.31 -2.13 0.18
N ALA A 87 18.07 -2.45 0.57
CA ALA A 87 17.37 -1.72 1.61
C ALA A 87 18.17 -1.71 2.92
N GLU A 88 18.27 -0.54 3.54
CA GLU A 88 18.96 -0.34 4.83
C GLU A 88 18.03 -0.61 6.01
N GLY A 89 16.71 -0.47 5.81
CA GLY A 89 15.68 -0.71 6.83
C GLY A 89 15.77 0.28 8.00
N THR A 90 16.21 1.51 7.73
CA THR A 90 16.37 2.56 8.74
C THR A 90 15.56 3.80 8.36
N SER A 91 15.25 4.66 9.34
CA SER A 91 14.48 5.88 9.09
C SER A 91 15.29 7.03 8.47
N PHE A 92 16.59 6.87 8.19
CA PHE A 92 17.46 7.98 7.79
C PHE A 92 18.16 7.79 6.43
N GLU A 93 18.34 6.56 5.99
CA GLU A 93 19.00 6.25 4.72
C GLU A 93 17.95 6.09 3.60
N VAL A 94 17.19 7.17 3.37
CA VAL A 94 16.09 7.25 2.42
C VAL A 94 16.15 8.52 1.60
N VAL A 95 15.41 8.56 0.50
CA VAL A 95 15.10 9.79 -0.24
C VAL A 95 13.62 10.11 -0.09
N SER A 96 13.29 11.32 0.37
CA SER A 96 11.91 11.78 0.47
C SER A 96 11.41 12.29 -0.88
N LEU A 97 10.26 11.82 -1.32
CA LEU A 97 9.68 12.28 -2.58
C LEU A 97 8.99 13.63 -2.42
N GLY A 98 8.38 13.90 -1.28
CA GLY A 98 7.61 15.11 -1.04
C GLY A 98 6.22 15.07 -1.67
N ALA A 99 5.33 15.95 -1.20
CA ALA A 99 3.95 15.96 -1.68
C ALA A 99 3.88 16.12 -3.21
N GLY A 100 3.46 15.05 -3.89
CA GLY A 100 3.37 14.95 -5.34
C GLY A 100 4.71 14.76 -6.08
N GLY A 101 5.79 14.46 -5.37
CA GLY A 101 7.08 14.16 -5.96
C GLY A 101 7.16 12.77 -6.58
N ARG A 102 8.26 12.52 -7.29
CA ARG A 102 8.47 11.22 -7.96
C ARG A 102 9.94 10.93 -8.20
N ILE A 103 10.23 9.62 -8.32
CA ILE A 103 11.55 9.12 -8.73
C ILE A 103 11.38 8.06 -9.80
N ILE A 104 12.33 7.98 -10.75
CA ILE A 104 12.44 6.90 -11.72
C ILE A 104 13.79 6.22 -11.49
N LEU A 105 13.72 4.93 -11.21
CA LEU A 105 14.88 4.06 -11.02
C LEU A 105 15.05 3.15 -12.24
N THR A 106 16.30 2.76 -12.53
CA THR A 106 16.63 1.82 -13.60
C THR A 106 17.21 0.52 -13.08
N PHE A 107 17.13 -0.51 -13.92
CA PHE A 107 17.55 -1.88 -13.61
C PHE A 107 18.33 -2.47 -14.78
N ASP A 108 19.56 -2.94 -14.52
CA ASP A 108 20.39 -3.67 -15.47
C ASP A 108 20.99 -4.93 -14.79
N PRO A 109 20.53 -6.15 -15.14
CA PRO A 109 19.55 -6.46 -16.19
C PRO A 109 18.12 -5.99 -15.86
N PRO A 110 17.26 -5.81 -16.89
CA PRO A 110 15.83 -5.50 -16.68
C PRO A 110 15.11 -6.58 -15.88
N ILE A 111 14.08 -6.17 -15.15
CA ILE A 111 13.20 -7.07 -14.40
C ILE A 111 12.34 -7.86 -15.38
N SER A 112 12.20 -9.16 -15.15
CA SER A 112 11.38 -10.05 -15.95
C SER A 112 10.22 -10.58 -15.14
N ASN A 113 9.02 -10.61 -15.75
CA ASN A 113 7.85 -11.26 -15.18
C ASN A 113 8.14 -12.76 -14.92
N GLY A 114 7.88 -13.22 -13.71
CA GLY A 114 8.03 -14.61 -13.29
C GLY A 114 6.81 -15.10 -12.50
N ASP A 115 6.90 -16.27 -11.91
CA ASP A 115 5.83 -16.80 -11.06
C ASP A 115 5.85 -16.14 -9.67
N GLY A 116 4.82 -15.34 -9.31
CA GLY A 116 4.73 -14.64 -8.05
C GLY A 116 5.32 -13.22 -8.11
N TRP A 117 5.76 -12.66 -6.98
CA TRP A 117 6.24 -11.27 -6.96
C TRP A 117 7.59 -11.11 -7.68
N ASP A 118 7.74 -10.02 -8.44
CA ASP A 118 8.92 -9.75 -9.25
C ASP A 118 9.84 -8.70 -8.62
N PHE A 119 9.28 -7.75 -7.88
CA PHE A 119 10.05 -6.76 -7.15
C PHE A 119 9.28 -6.29 -5.91
N ALA A 120 10.00 -5.67 -4.97
CA ALA A 120 9.41 -5.09 -3.77
C ALA A 120 9.95 -3.68 -3.53
N VAL A 121 9.06 -2.77 -3.10
CA VAL A 121 9.38 -1.37 -2.79
C VAL A 121 9.43 -1.20 -1.28
N PHE A 122 10.54 -0.64 -0.78
CA PHE A 122 10.81 -0.40 0.63
C PHE A 122 10.64 1.07 0.99
N GLU A 123 10.01 1.32 2.12
CA GLU A 123 9.73 2.62 2.71
C GLU A 123 10.15 2.59 4.18
N ASN A 124 10.31 3.76 4.82
CA ASN A 124 10.90 3.87 6.16
C ASN A 124 9.91 3.95 7.32
N GLY A 125 8.60 3.76 7.11
CA GLY A 125 7.57 3.82 8.16
C GLY A 125 7.95 3.01 9.39
N PHE A 126 8.03 3.64 10.54
CA PHE A 126 8.54 3.02 11.77
C PHE A 126 7.50 2.18 12.52
N GLU A 127 6.22 2.24 12.13
CA GLU A 127 5.12 1.47 12.73
C GLU A 127 4.18 0.93 11.64
N ASP A 128 3.47 -0.16 11.94
CA ASP A 128 2.52 -0.79 11.00
C ASP A 128 1.30 0.09 10.65
N THR A 129 1.14 1.21 11.32
CA THR A 129 0.03 2.15 11.13
C THR A 129 0.49 3.54 10.70
N PHE A 130 1.79 3.80 10.67
CA PHE A 130 2.36 5.07 10.20
C PHE A 130 2.87 4.82 8.77
N LEU A 131 1.98 5.05 7.80
CA LEU A 131 2.19 4.67 6.40
C LEU A 131 2.07 5.90 5.51
N GLU A 132 3.10 6.16 4.70
CA GLU A 132 3.07 7.12 3.60
C GLU A 132 3.04 6.34 2.29
N LEU A 133 2.10 6.68 1.40
CA LEU A 133 1.75 5.84 0.27
C LEU A 133 2.29 6.38 -1.05
N ALA A 134 2.63 5.48 -1.98
CA ALA A 134 3.01 5.86 -3.33
C ALA A 134 2.42 4.93 -4.39
N TYR A 135 2.11 5.49 -5.56
CA TYR A 135 1.83 4.73 -6.76
C TYR A 135 3.11 4.13 -7.33
N VAL A 136 2.98 2.94 -7.89
CA VAL A 136 4.05 2.23 -8.57
C VAL A 136 3.70 2.04 -10.04
N GLU A 137 4.62 2.39 -10.91
CA GLU A 137 4.48 2.31 -12.36
C GLU A 137 5.75 1.69 -12.96
N VAL A 138 5.60 0.93 -14.02
CA VAL A 138 6.70 0.25 -14.70
C VAL A 138 6.75 0.59 -16.18
N SER A 139 7.94 0.52 -16.78
CA SER A 139 8.15 0.77 -18.20
C SER A 139 9.31 -0.07 -18.73
N SER A 140 9.21 -0.53 -19.98
CA SER A 140 10.31 -1.17 -20.69
C SER A 140 11.21 -0.20 -21.46
N ASP A 141 10.72 1.01 -21.80
CA ASP A 141 11.42 1.99 -22.65
C ASP A 141 11.66 3.36 -22.00
N GLY A 142 11.14 3.59 -20.77
CA GLY A 142 11.24 4.84 -20.04
C GLY A 142 10.29 5.95 -20.51
N ASN A 143 9.44 5.68 -21.52
CA ASN A 143 8.50 6.67 -22.08
C ASN A 143 7.05 6.33 -21.72
N ILE A 144 6.63 5.08 -21.97
CA ILE A 144 5.29 4.61 -21.67
C ILE A 144 5.35 3.85 -20.35
N PHE A 145 4.59 4.34 -19.36
CA PHE A 145 4.50 3.75 -18.03
C PHE A 145 3.10 3.19 -17.81
N VAL A 146 3.02 2.01 -17.21
CA VAL A 146 1.78 1.38 -16.78
C VAL A 146 1.75 1.31 -15.26
N ARG A 147 0.63 1.72 -14.67
CA ARG A 147 0.42 1.77 -13.22
C ARG A 147 -0.25 0.51 -12.73
N PHE A 148 0.22 -0.01 -11.59
CA PHE A 148 -0.49 -1.06 -10.86
C PHE A 148 -1.86 -0.58 -10.39
N ASP A 149 -2.84 -1.48 -10.45
CA ASP A 149 -4.12 -1.23 -9.83
C ASP A 149 -3.95 -1.11 -8.32
N ASN A 150 -4.72 -0.22 -7.72
CA ASN A 150 -4.58 0.06 -6.30
C ASN A 150 -5.92 0.42 -5.67
N ALA A 151 -5.99 0.28 -4.36
CA ALA A 151 -7.18 0.61 -3.58
C ALA A 151 -6.81 1.22 -2.24
N SER A 152 -7.60 2.22 -1.82
CA SER A 152 -7.59 2.74 -0.46
C SER A 152 -9.01 2.86 0.06
N LEU A 153 -9.28 2.21 1.18
CA LEU A 153 -10.56 2.24 1.89
C LEU A 153 -10.49 3.12 3.14
N THR A 154 -9.41 3.90 3.32
CA THR A 154 -9.30 4.89 4.40
C THR A 154 -10.38 5.96 4.19
N PRO A 155 -11.38 6.06 5.10
CA PRO A 155 -12.60 6.81 4.79
C PRO A 155 -12.48 8.31 4.97
N ASP A 156 -11.54 8.77 5.79
CA ASP A 156 -11.43 10.15 6.24
C ASP A 156 -10.00 10.67 6.15
N PRO A 157 -9.78 12.00 6.03
CA PRO A 157 -8.45 12.60 6.08
C PRO A 157 -7.64 12.19 7.32
N VAL A 158 -6.37 11.87 7.12
CA VAL A 158 -5.45 11.42 8.16
C VAL A 158 -4.46 12.55 8.49
N PRO A 159 -4.39 13.04 9.74
CA PRO A 159 -3.43 14.10 10.10
C PRO A 159 -2.00 13.56 10.11
N SER A 160 -0.99 14.44 10.08
CA SER A 160 0.45 14.16 10.00
C SER A 160 0.99 13.05 10.90
N PHE A 161 0.39 12.84 12.07
CA PHE A 161 0.73 11.79 13.03
C PHE A 161 -0.47 10.87 13.31
N GLY A 162 -1.34 10.73 12.31
CA GLY A 162 -2.47 9.82 12.37
C GLY A 162 -2.06 8.36 12.14
N THR A 163 -3.05 7.51 11.96
CA THR A 163 -2.84 6.09 11.72
C THR A 163 -3.70 5.61 10.56
N LEU A 164 -3.14 4.71 9.77
CA LEU A 164 -3.84 3.97 8.73
C LEU A 164 -4.00 2.50 9.15
N ASP A 165 -5.01 1.85 8.63
CA ASP A 165 -5.16 0.40 8.72
C ASP A 165 -4.61 -0.23 7.44
N THR A 166 -3.54 -1.01 7.57
CA THR A 166 -2.89 -1.73 6.47
C THR A 166 -3.87 -2.57 5.65
N THR A 167 -4.91 -3.11 6.32
CA THR A 167 -5.94 -3.92 5.68
C THR A 167 -6.92 -3.13 4.80
N ASN A 168 -6.84 -1.81 4.82
CA ASN A 168 -7.59 -0.92 3.93
C ASN A 168 -6.82 -0.54 2.66
N ILE A 169 -5.59 -1.02 2.49
CA ILE A 169 -4.67 -0.57 1.43
C ILE A 169 -4.23 -1.76 0.61
N ASP A 170 -4.23 -1.60 -0.73
CA ASP A 170 -3.70 -2.58 -1.66
C ASP A 170 -3.07 -1.92 -2.89
N GLY A 171 -2.07 -2.57 -3.51
CA GLY A 171 -1.41 -2.11 -4.73
C GLY A 171 -0.69 -0.75 -4.63
N LEU A 172 -0.46 -0.24 -3.41
CA LEU A 172 0.32 0.98 -3.14
C LEU A 172 1.59 0.61 -2.38
N ALA A 173 2.73 1.19 -2.76
CA ALA A 173 3.95 1.14 -1.97
C ALA A 173 3.76 1.87 -0.63
N GLY A 174 4.57 1.55 0.40
CA GLY A 174 4.44 2.11 1.75
C GLY A 174 3.38 1.41 2.62
N LYS A 175 2.81 0.31 2.12
CA LYS A 175 1.86 -0.49 2.90
C LYS A 175 2.47 -1.13 4.14
N TYR A 176 3.77 -1.38 4.15
CA TYR A 176 4.48 -2.07 5.21
C TYR A 176 5.57 -1.19 5.83
N ARG A 177 5.80 -1.36 7.14
CA ARG A 177 6.82 -0.63 7.88
C ARG A 177 8.24 -0.92 7.38
N GLN A 178 9.20 -0.11 7.80
CA GLN A 178 10.64 -0.27 7.50
C GLN A 178 11.13 -1.72 7.64
N ALA A 179 12.11 -2.09 6.84
CA ALA A 179 12.64 -3.44 6.66
C ALA A 179 11.68 -4.43 5.97
N TYR A 180 10.46 -4.03 5.62
CA TYR A 180 9.50 -4.86 4.90
C TYR A 180 8.99 -4.14 3.65
N GLY A 181 9.30 -4.70 2.49
CA GLY A 181 8.88 -4.18 1.19
C GLY A 181 7.46 -4.60 0.82
N THR A 182 6.79 -3.73 0.09
CA THR A 182 5.52 -4.06 -0.58
C THR A 182 5.84 -4.74 -1.90
N PRO A 183 5.45 -6.02 -2.10
CA PRO A 183 5.70 -6.77 -3.32
C PRO A 183 4.76 -6.35 -4.45
N PHE A 184 5.25 -6.51 -5.68
CA PHE A 184 4.53 -6.29 -6.92
C PHE A 184 4.80 -7.44 -7.89
N ASP A 185 3.74 -7.93 -8.53
CA ASP A 185 3.74 -9.01 -9.51
C ASP A 185 3.40 -8.41 -10.89
N LEU A 186 4.33 -8.49 -11.83
CA LEU A 186 4.15 -7.94 -13.17
C LEU A 186 3.00 -8.61 -13.93
N GLU A 187 2.63 -9.85 -13.59
CA GLU A 187 1.48 -10.52 -14.20
C GLU A 187 0.16 -9.77 -13.97
N GLU A 188 0.03 -9.02 -12.87
CA GLU A 188 -1.15 -8.18 -12.61
C GLU A 188 -1.38 -7.12 -13.70
N LEU A 189 -0.35 -6.78 -14.47
CA LEU A 189 -0.41 -5.81 -15.56
C LEU A 189 -0.71 -6.42 -16.91
N SER A 190 -0.77 -7.76 -17.03
CA SER A 190 -0.91 -8.47 -18.33
C SER A 190 -2.16 -8.05 -19.12
N GLY A 191 -3.22 -7.65 -18.44
CA GLY A 191 -4.47 -7.15 -19.05
C GLY A 191 -4.50 -5.66 -19.38
N LYS A 192 -3.48 -4.88 -19.01
CA LYS A 192 -3.46 -3.43 -19.27
C LYS A 192 -3.30 -3.13 -20.76
N PRO A 193 -3.97 -2.06 -21.26
CA PRO A 193 -3.91 -1.71 -22.67
C PRO A 193 -2.51 -1.57 -23.24
N GLU A 194 -1.59 -0.95 -22.51
CA GLU A 194 -0.21 -0.71 -22.91
C GLU A 194 0.57 -2.02 -23.07
N VAL A 195 0.30 -3.02 -22.23
CA VAL A 195 0.90 -4.35 -22.30
C VAL A 195 0.29 -5.15 -23.45
N VAL A 196 -1.04 -5.16 -23.55
CA VAL A 196 -1.75 -5.89 -24.63
C VAL A 196 -1.39 -5.34 -26.01
N GLN A 197 -1.11 -4.04 -26.15
CA GLN A 197 -0.68 -3.40 -27.40
C GLN A 197 0.80 -3.60 -27.69
N GLY A 198 1.59 -4.07 -26.71
CA GLY A 198 3.02 -4.28 -26.83
C GLY A 198 3.86 -3.01 -26.65
N ASP A 199 3.28 -1.95 -26.10
CA ASP A 199 3.98 -0.71 -25.76
C ASP A 199 4.86 -0.90 -24.50
N VAL A 200 4.47 -1.80 -23.60
CA VAL A 200 5.23 -2.21 -22.43
C VAL A 200 5.44 -3.73 -22.45
N ASP A 201 6.71 -4.14 -22.42
CA ASP A 201 7.14 -5.54 -22.41
C ASP A 201 7.46 -6.00 -20.97
N LEU A 202 6.57 -6.80 -20.37
CA LEU A 202 6.73 -7.30 -19.01
C LEU A 202 7.93 -8.25 -18.83
N SER A 203 8.48 -8.77 -19.92
CA SER A 203 9.71 -9.59 -19.85
C SER A 203 10.99 -8.76 -19.74
N ALA A 204 10.91 -7.43 -19.84
CA ALA A 204 12.06 -6.54 -19.89
C ALA A 204 11.77 -5.16 -19.29
N ILE A 205 11.26 -5.11 -18.06
CA ILE A 205 11.01 -3.85 -17.34
C ILE A 205 12.34 -3.25 -16.90
N ALA A 206 12.74 -2.15 -17.55
CA ALA A 206 13.98 -1.44 -17.27
C ALA A 206 13.81 -0.25 -16.33
N TYR A 207 12.56 0.23 -16.11
CA TYR A 207 12.26 1.42 -15.33
C TYR A 207 11.12 1.17 -14.36
N ILE A 208 11.29 1.60 -13.11
CA ILE A 208 10.21 1.73 -12.12
C ILE A 208 10.10 3.19 -11.75
N ARG A 209 8.86 3.72 -11.79
CA ARG A 209 8.52 5.06 -11.32
C ARG A 209 7.69 4.97 -10.06
N ILE A 210 8.16 5.59 -9.00
CA ILE A 210 7.43 5.75 -7.74
C ILE A 210 6.92 7.19 -7.69
N VAL A 211 5.62 7.36 -7.46
CA VAL A 211 4.95 8.66 -7.42
C VAL A 211 4.24 8.80 -6.08
N ASP A 212 4.63 9.81 -5.32
CA ASP A 212 4.01 10.10 -4.03
C ASP A 212 2.50 10.33 -4.14
N VAL A 213 1.75 9.78 -3.21
CA VAL A 213 0.32 10.05 -3.02
C VAL A 213 0.18 11.24 -2.09
N VAL A 214 -0.35 12.37 -2.61
CA VAL A 214 -0.72 13.48 -1.73
C VAL A 214 -1.92 13.05 -0.90
N GLY A 215 -1.71 12.83 0.39
CA GLY A 215 -2.68 12.21 1.31
C GLY A 215 -3.89 13.10 1.67
N ASP A 216 -4.12 14.19 0.93
CA ASP A 216 -5.22 15.15 1.14
C ASP A 216 -6.55 14.72 0.47
N GLY A 217 -6.55 13.58 -0.22
CA GLY A 217 -7.72 13.05 -0.95
C GLY A 217 -7.85 13.57 -2.39
N THR A 218 -6.90 14.33 -2.91
CA THR A 218 -6.87 14.74 -4.33
C THR A 218 -6.37 13.63 -5.25
N CYS A 219 -5.56 12.72 -4.73
CA CYS A 219 -5.15 11.49 -5.41
C CYS A 219 -6.26 10.43 -5.30
N LEU A 220 -6.46 9.66 -6.38
CA LEU A 220 -7.55 8.68 -6.47
C LEU A 220 -7.00 7.27 -6.69
N ASP A 221 -7.65 6.29 -6.08
CA ASP A 221 -7.39 4.88 -6.37
C ASP A 221 -7.97 4.46 -7.75
N THR A 222 -7.69 3.24 -8.18
CA THR A 222 -8.15 2.72 -9.48
C THR A 222 -9.68 2.75 -9.63
N SER A 223 -10.43 2.71 -8.54
CA SER A 223 -11.89 2.80 -8.54
C SER A 223 -12.41 4.25 -8.47
N GLY A 224 -11.51 5.25 -8.45
CA GLY A 224 -11.87 6.66 -8.35
C GLY A 224 -12.20 7.13 -6.93
N ARG A 225 -11.83 6.39 -5.88
CA ARG A 225 -11.97 6.80 -4.49
C ARG A 225 -10.78 7.66 -4.06
N ALA A 226 -11.04 8.66 -3.22
CA ALA A 226 -9.99 9.49 -2.63
C ALA A 226 -9.04 8.66 -1.77
N ILE A 227 -7.73 8.84 -1.97
CA ILE A 227 -6.71 8.24 -1.12
C ILE A 227 -6.34 9.26 -0.04
N TYR A 228 -6.40 8.81 1.21
CA TYR A 228 -5.92 9.57 2.36
C TYR A 228 -4.78 8.82 3.01
N ASP A 229 -3.67 9.53 3.27
CA ASP A 229 -2.59 9.12 4.13
C ASP A 229 -2.14 10.28 5.03
N LEU A 230 -0.94 10.22 5.59
CA LEU A 230 -0.46 11.24 6.53
C LEU A 230 -0.27 12.59 5.85
N TYR A 231 -1.13 13.57 6.13
CA TYR A 231 -1.05 14.89 5.50
C TYR A 231 -1.50 16.02 6.46
N PRO A 232 -0.83 17.21 6.41
CA PRO A 232 0.42 17.51 5.69
C PRO A 232 1.68 17.01 6.42
N THR A 233 2.69 16.54 5.68
CA THR A 233 4.00 16.19 6.24
C THR A 233 5.06 17.23 5.85
N PHE A 234 6.16 17.33 6.63
CA PHE A 234 7.21 18.32 6.47
C PHE A 234 8.57 17.75 6.85
N GLY A 235 9.62 18.22 6.23
CA GLY A 235 10.99 17.77 6.49
C GLY A 235 11.34 16.58 5.63
N SER A 236 11.19 15.36 6.10
CA SER A 236 11.06 14.16 5.29
C SER A 236 9.59 14.01 4.92
N ALA A 237 9.11 14.75 3.94
CA ALA A 237 7.71 14.81 3.60
C ALA A 237 7.34 13.83 2.49
N GLY A 238 6.10 13.29 2.55
CA GLY A 238 5.60 12.32 1.60
C GLY A 238 6.38 11.00 1.66
N PHE A 239 6.25 10.18 0.64
CA PHE A 239 6.85 8.86 0.57
C PHE A 239 8.37 8.89 0.69
N ASP A 240 8.93 8.16 1.65
CA ASP A 240 10.35 8.06 1.95
C ASP A 240 10.93 6.73 1.41
N LEU A 241 11.47 6.76 0.19
CA LEU A 241 11.98 5.57 -0.50
C LEU A 241 13.34 5.13 0.06
N ASP A 242 13.41 3.89 0.59
CA ASP A 242 14.64 3.21 1.00
C ASP A 242 15.27 2.46 -0.19
N ALA A 243 14.52 1.57 -0.86
CA ALA A 243 15.06 0.77 -1.96
C ALA A 243 13.96 0.14 -2.83
N VAL A 244 14.38 -0.38 -3.99
CA VAL A 244 13.57 -1.32 -4.80
C VAL A 244 14.41 -2.56 -5.09
N GLY A 245 13.96 -3.71 -4.54
CA GLY A 245 14.62 -5.00 -4.70
C GLY A 245 13.90 -5.88 -5.72
N VAL A 246 14.63 -6.69 -6.47
CA VAL A 246 14.18 -7.52 -7.59
C VAL A 246 14.32 -8.99 -7.28
N SER A 247 13.27 -9.80 -7.58
CA SER A 247 13.32 -11.27 -7.49
C SER A 247 13.18 -11.95 -8.85
N ASN A 248 12.45 -11.35 -9.82
CA ASN A 248 12.05 -11.94 -11.10
C ASN A 248 11.19 -13.21 -10.91
N GLY A 249 10.23 -13.16 -10.05
CA GLY A 249 9.32 -14.24 -9.71
C GLY A 249 9.78 -15.06 -8.50
N ALA A 250 9.18 -14.79 -7.36
CA ALA A 250 9.35 -15.55 -6.13
C ALA A 250 7.99 -15.81 -5.48
N PRO A 251 7.80 -16.96 -4.83
CA PRO A 251 6.55 -17.24 -4.14
C PRO A 251 6.34 -16.22 -3.01
N TYR A 252 5.09 -15.81 -2.83
CA TYR A 252 4.73 -15.01 -1.67
C TYR A 252 4.98 -15.78 -0.36
N PRO A 253 5.24 -15.09 0.75
CA PRO A 253 5.31 -15.73 2.06
C PRO A 253 4.07 -16.58 2.31
N GLU A 254 4.26 -17.83 2.75
CA GLU A 254 3.14 -18.74 3.04
C GLU A 254 2.26 -18.20 4.18
N GLY A 255 0.96 -18.18 3.97
CA GLY A 255 -0.05 -17.84 4.98
C GLY A 255 -1.44 -18.24 4.49
N ASP A 256 -2.30 -18.71 5.42
CA ASP A 256 -3.66 -19.17 5.14
C ASP A 256 -4.66 -18.01 4.88
N TRP A 257 -4.22 -16.91 4.26
CA TRP A 257 -5.13 -15.83 3.94
C TRP A 257 -5.99 -16.22 2.72
N VAL A 258 -7.31 -16.16 2.91
CA VAL A 258 -8.28 -16.34 1.83
C VAL A 258 -8.84 -14.97 1.50
N GLU A 259 -8.64 -14.54 0.25
CA GLU A 259 -9.20 -13.29 -0.25
C GLU A 259 -10.72 -13.29 -0.06
N PRO A 260 -11.29 -12.25 0.58
CA PRO A 260 -12.74 -12.17 0.73
C PRO A 260 -13.39 -12.05 -0.65
N GLU A 261 -14.40 -12.89 -0.93
CA GLU A 261 -15.22 -12.70 -2.12
C GLU A 261 -16.01 -11.40 -2.01
N TYR A 262 -15.68 -10.42 -2.87
CA TYR A 262 -16.48 -9.21 -3.00
C TYR A 262 -17.70 -9.49 -3.86
N PRO A 263 -18.91 -9.01 -3.47
CA PRO A 263 -20.00 -8.94 -4.41
C PRO A 263 -19.57 -8.01 -5.57
N ALA A 264 -19.71 -8.52 -6.80
CA ALA A 264 -19.50 -7.71 -8.00
C ALA A 264 -20.32 -6.42 -7.85
N GLU A 265 -19.67 -5.25 -7.95
CA GLU A 265 -20.38 -3.98 -7.99
C GLU A 265 -21.14 -3.93 -9.32
N ASP A 266 -22.45 -4.14 -9.26
CA ASP A 266 -23.35 -3.92 -10.38
C ASP A 266 -23.47 -2.40 -10.65
N GLY A 267 -22.60 -1.86 -11.48
CA GLY A 267 -22.70 -0.46 -11.86
C GLY A 267 -21.61 -0.02 -12.83
N GLU A 268 -21.98 0.17 -14.09
CA GLU A 268 -21.19 0.93 -15.06
C GLU A 268 -20.89 2.34 -14.50
N ALA A 269 -19.73 2.52 -13.85
CA ALA A 269 -19.18 3.83 -13.57
C ALA A 269 -18.45 4.32 -14.84
N GLY A 270 -19.04 5.31 -15.50
CA GLY A 270 -18.42 5.98 -16.64
C GLY A 270 -17.04 6.53 -16.23
N PHE A 271 -16.04 6.28 -17.07
CA PHE A 271 -14.70 6.82 -16.96
C PHE A 271 -14.76 8.34 -16.86
N GLY A 272 -14.66 8.87 -15.62
CA GLY A 272 -14.41 10.28 -15.37
C GLY A 272 -12.90 10.53 -15.56
N ASP A 273 -12.60 11.61 -16.27
CA ASP A 273 -11.24 12.12 -16.50
C ASP A 273 -10.47 12.24 -15.16
N VAL A 274 -9.53 11.31 -14.92
CA VAL A 274 -8.70 11.25 -13.70
C VAL A 274 -7.50 12.20 -13.76
N SER A 275 -7.69 13.44 -14.21
CA SER A 275 -6.61 14.43 -14.38
C SER A 275 -6.15 15.13 -13.10
N GLY A 276 -6.56 14.67 -11.91
CA GLY A 276 -6.26 15.33 -10.63
C GLY A 276 -4.83 15.14 -10.08
N CYS A 277 -4.19 14.01 -10.35
CA CYS A 277 -2.83 13.70 -9.88
C CYS A 277 -1.81 13.57 -11.04
N PHE A 278 -2.14 14.14 -12.20
CA PHE A 278 -1.21 14.28 -13.33
C PHE A 278 -0.64 15.70 -13.34
N ILE A 279 0.60 15.84 -12.89
CA ILE A 279 1.34 17.08 -13.19
C ILE A 279 1.53 17.13 -14.70
N ASN A 280 0.95 18.18 -15.30
CA ASN A 280 1.04 18.51 -16.71
C ASN A 280 2.46 18.25 -17.26
N THR A 281 2.57 17.29 -18.17
CA THR A 281 3.74 17.16 -19.02
C THR A 281 3.71 18.33 -20.04
N LEU A 282 4.26 19.48 -19.66
CA LEU A 282 4.63 20.48 -20.63
C LEU A 282 5.93 20.05 -21.28
N ALA A 283 5.83 19.69 -22.54
CA ALA A 283 6.94 19.53 -23.46
C ALA A 283 7.81 20.79 -23.50
N PHE A 284 9.11 20.60 -23.37
CA PHE A 284 10.13 21.41 -24.02
C PHE A 284 11.22 20.48 -24.56
#